data_e3a96f838b1fdc0fd7b68d659b24d041
#
_entry.id   e3a96f838b1fdc0fd7b68d659b24d041
#
_cell.length_a   1.000
_cell.length_b   1.000
_cell.length_c   1.000
_cell.angle_alpha   90.00
_cell.angle_beta   90.00
_cell.angle_gamma   90.00
#
_symmetry.space_group_name_H-M   'P 1'
#
loop_
_entity.id
_entity.type
_entity.pdbx_description
1 polymer ?
#
loop_
_entity_poly.entity_id
_entity_poly.type
_entity_poly.pdbx_seq_one_letter_code
_entity_poly.pdbx_strand_id
1 'polypeptide(L)'
;MKIAVVGGGSTYTPELVDGFARLGSMVTELVLIDPAADRLAVVGAFSQRIFRRYGHPGSVTWTTDLDAGVTGADVAVIQLRVGGQIARISDETFPLACGCVGQETTGAGGLAKALRTVPVVLDVADRIRARAREGAWIVDFTNPVGIVTRALLDAGHKAVGLCNVAIGFQRRFAGLLRVDPSTVVLDHAGLNHLTWERAAYVDGVDRLPELLARHLPELAGAVEIPAEVLATLGCVPSYYLNYFYNHDKVVREERDAPTRGQRVAEIEATLLDMYRDPSLDEKPALLGERGGAYYSEAAVGLIAAL
;
A
#
# COMPACT_ATOMS: atom_id res chain seq x y z
N MET A 1 -20.28 -5.87 8.67
CA MET A 1 -19.38 -5.02 9.49
C MET A 1 -19.33 -3.59 8.97
N LYS A 2 -19.07 -2.63 9.86
CA LYS A 2 -18.76 -1.23 9.50
C LYS A 2 -17.25 -1.06 9.35
N ILE A 3 -16.81 -0.54 8.21
CA ILE A 3 -15.41 -0.24 7.94
C ILE A 3 -15.25 1.27 7.78
N ALA A 4 -14.33 1.86 8.54
CA ALA A 4 -13.95 3.26 8.43
C ALA A 4 -12.62 3.37 7.66
N VAL A 5 -12.54 4.23 6.63
CA VAL A 5 -11.32 4.45 5.84
C VAL A 5 -10.82 5.87 6.07
N VAL A 6 -9.79 6.03 6.87
CA VAL A 6 -9.15 7.32 7.16
C VAL A 6 -8.11 7.60 6.07
N GLY A 7 -8.25 8.75 5.41
CA GLY A 7 -7.63 9.07 4.13
C GLY A 7 -8.49 8.63 2.94
N GLY A 8 -9.81 8.55 3.16
CA GLY A 8 -10.81 8.08 2.18
C GLY A 8 -10.94 8.95 0.94
N GLY A 9 -10.45 10.20 0.96
CA GLY A 9 -10.34 11.07 -0.21
C GLY A 9 -9.18 10.73 -1.16
N SER A 10 -8.39 9.70 -0.87
CA SER A 10 -7.34 9.23 -1.77
C SER A 10 -7.91 8.76 -3.10
N THR A 11 -7.27 9.14 -4.22
CA THR A 11 -7.62 8.60 -5.55
C THR A 11 -7.40 7.09 -5.66
N TYR A 12 -6.73 6.49 -4.67
CA TYR A 12 -6.53 5.04 -4.59
C TYR A 12 -7.66 4.31 -3.82
N THR A 13 -8.50 5.04 -3.08
CA THR A 13 -9.65 4.47 -2.36
C THR A 13 -10.55 3.60 -3.23
N PRO A 14 -10.86 3.96 -4.51
CA PRO A 14 -11.67 3.12 -5.38
C PRO A 14 -11.11 1.71 -5.64
N GLU A 15 -9.80 1.49 -5.52
CA GLU A 15 -9.20 0.15 -5.57
C GLU A 15 -9.68 -0.72 -4.40
N LEU A 16 -9.65 -0.17 -3.19
CA LEU A 16 -10.13 -0.84 -1.98
C LEU A 16 -11.66 -1.08 -2.04
N VAL A 17 -12.39 -0.07 -2.49
CA VAL A 17 -13.87 -0.12 -2.64
C VAL A 17 -14.27 -1.21 -3.63
N ASP A 18 -13.61 -1.31 -4.78
CA ASP A 18 -13.85 -2.36 -5.77
C ASP A 18 -13.58 -3.76 -5.20
N GLY A 19 -12.51 -3.89 -4.40
CA GLY A 19 -12.22 -5.13 -3.68
C GLY A 19 -13.35 -5.55 -2.76
N PHE A 20 -13.88 -4.64 -1.93
CA PHE A 20 -15.01 -4.91 -1.07
C PHE A 20 -16.29 -5.19 -1.86
N ALA A 21 -16.55 -4.44 -2.93
CA ALA A 21 -17.74 -4.64 -3.77
C ALA A 21 -17.79 -6.02 -4.42
N ARG A 22 -16.64 -6.57 -4.82
CA ARG A 22 -16.53 -7.91 -5.43
C ARG A 22 -16.66 -9.06 -4.44
N LEU A 23 -16.24 -8.87 -3.19
CA LEU A 23 -16.18 -9.94 -2.20
C LEU A 23 -17.46 -10.08 -1.37
N GLY A 24 -18.50 -9.31 -1.67
CA GLY A 24 -19.85 -9.55 -1.21
C GLY A 24 -20.18 -9.00 0.16
N SER A 25 -21.14 -9.62 0.83
CA SER A 25 -22.01 -9.05 1.89
C SER A 25 -21.38 -8.80 3.27
N MET A 26 -20.05 -8.99 3.45
CA MET A 26 -19.46 -8.75 4.78
C MET A 26 -19.48 -7.28 5.20
N VAL A 27 -19.38 -6.34 4.23
CA VAL A 27 -19.39 -4.91 4.51
C VAL A 27 -20.82 -4.40 4.47
N THR A 28 -21.36 -3.98 5.62
CA THR A 28 -22.69 -3.36 5.71
C THR A 28 -22.62 -1.85 5.55
N GLU A 29 -21.52 -1.24 6.02
CA GLU A 29 -21.28 0.20 5.93
C GLU A 29 -19.79 0.47 5.68
N LEU A 30 -19.49 1.25 4.65
CA LEU A 30 -18.17 1.77 4.36
C LEU A 30 -18.19 3.28 4.51
N VAL A 31 -17.40 3.81 5.47
CA VAL A 31 -17.33 5.25 5.74
C VAL A 31 -15.97 5.79 5.30
N LEU A 32 -15.97 6.67 4.31
CA LEU A 32 -14.76 7.35 3.85
C LEU A 32 -14.56 8.64 4.66
N ILE A 33 -13.36 8.84 5.21
CA ILE A 33 -13.05 9.96 6.10
C ILE A 33 -11.84 10.69 5.56
N ASP A 34 -11.97 12.00 5.30
CA ASP A 34 -10.86 12.82 4.83
C ASP A 34 -11.15 14.31 5.10
N PRO A 35 -10.19 15.11 5.58
CA PRO A 35 -10.41 16.55 5.78
C PRO A 35 -10.60 17.33 4.49
N ALA A 36 -10.17 16.82 3.33
CA ALA A 36 -10.32 17.48 2.03
C ALA A 36 -11.72 17.23 1.44
N ALA A 37 -12.71 18.01 1.88
CA ALA A 37 -14.13 17.83 1.55
C ALA A 37 -14.42 17.67 0.06
N ASP A 38 -13.86 18.53 -0.80
CA ASP A 38 -14.12 18.52 -2.25
C ASP A 38 -13.62 17.22 -2.89
N ARG A 39 -12.40 16.81 -2.55
CA ARG A 39 -11.81 15.57 -3.01
C ARG A 39 -12.57 14.35 -2.51
N LEU A 40 -12.94 14.38 -1.23
CA LEU A 40 -13.69 13.31 -0.57
C LEU A 40 -15.07 13.11 -1.23
N ALA A 41 -15.77 14.18 -1.56
CA ALA A 41 -17.07 14.11 -2.23
C ALA A 41 -16.98 13.44 -3.62
N VAL A 42 -15.93 13.75 -4.39
CA VAL A 42 -15.69 13.14 -5.71
C VAL A 42 -15.41 11.63 -5.57
N VAL A 43 -14.50 11.25 -4.68
CA VAL A 43 -14.13 9.85 -4.44
C VAL A 43 -15.31 9.08 -3.83
N GLY A 44 -16.05 9.67 -2.91
CA GLY A 44 -17.22 9.07 -2.27
C GLY A 44 -18.35 8.77 -3.24
N ALA A 45 -18.70 9.74 -4.09
CA ALA A 45 -19.72 9.56 -5.13
C ALA A 45 -19.33 8.47 -6.14
N PHE A 46 -18.06 8.43 -6.55
CA PHE A 46 -17.53 7.36 -7.41
C PHE A 46 -17.59 5.99 -6.71
N SER A 47 -17.21 5.92 -5.44
CA SER A 47 -17.27 4.70 -4.64
C SER A 47 -18.69 4.14 -4.52
N GLN A 48 -19.71 5.01 -4.37
CA GLN A 48 -21.11 4.58 -4.40
C GLN A 48 -21.51 3.99 -5.75
N ARG A 49 -21.00 4.53 -6.87
CA ARG A 49 -21.29 3.97 -8.20
C ARG A 49 -20.70 2.58 -8.38
N ILE A 50 -19.47 2.35 -7.87
CA ILE A 50 -18.85 1.02 -7.87
C ILE A 50 -19.73 0.02 -7.08
N PHE A 51 -20.15 0.33 -5.85
CA PHE A 51 -21.03 -0.55 -5.07
C PHE A 51 -22.35 -0.86 -5.79
N ARG A 52 -22.97 0.15 -6.41
CA ARG A 52 -24.21 -0.05 -7.20
C ARG A 52 -24.00 -0.95 -8.40
N ARG A 53 -22.88 -0.79 -9.13
CA ARG A 53 -22.54 -1.64 -10.27
C ARG A 53 -22.49 -3.13 -9.91
N TYR A 54 -21.91 -3.44 -8.76
CA TYR A 54 -21.85 -4.83 -8.26
C TYR A 54 -23.14 -5.29 -7.55
N GLY A 55 -24.17 -4.45 -7.43
CA GLY A 55 -25.37 -4.78 -6.67
C GLY A 55 -25.09 -5.03 -5.19
N HIS A 56 -24.03 -4.42 -4.65
CA HIS A 56 -23.60 -4.64 -3.27
C HIS A 56 -24.63 -4.07 -2.27
N PRO A 57 -25.10 -4.85 -1.26
CA PRO A 57 -26.16 -4.42 -0.35
C PRO A 57 -25.73 -3.38 0.67
N GLY A 58 -24.41 -3.23 0.90
CA GLY A 58 -23.88 -2.26 1.86
C GLY A 58 -23.92 -0.83 1.35
N SER A 59 -23.81 0.12 2.27
CA SER A 59 -23.78 1.56 1.97
C SER A 59 -22.35 2.10 1.94
N VAL A 60 -22.12 3.13 1.10
CA VAL A 60 -20.91 3.96 1.13
C VAL A 60 -21.32 5.36 1.52
N THR A 61 -20.73 5.88 2.58
CA THR A 61 -20.92 7.25 3.07
C THR A 61 -19.57 7.93 3.25
N TRP A 62 -19.56 9.26 3.44
CA TRP A 62 -18.33 9.99 3.72
C TRP A 62 -18.56 11.18 4.65
N THR A 63 -17.51 11.55 5.38
CA THR A 63 -17.52 12.66 6.31
C THR A 63 -16.12 13.25 6.47
N THR A 64 -16.05 14.54 6.77
CA THR A 64 -14.79 15.21 7.18
C THR A 64 -14.52 15.08 8.67
N ASP A 65 -15.52 14.64 9.46
CA ASP A 65 -15.41 14.43 10.90
C ASP A 65 -14.89 13.02 11.19
N LEU A 66 -13.66 12.95 11.69
CA LEU A 66 -13.01 11.69 12.04
C LEU A 66 -13.77 10.95 13.13
N ASP A 67 -14.19 11.63 14.20
CA ASP A 67 -14.87 11.00 15.34
C ASP A 67 -16.20 10.39 14.92
N ALA A 68 -17.00 11.14 14.16
CA ALA A 68 -18.26 10.64 13.63
C ALA A 68 -18.04 9.43 12.71
N GLY A 69 -17.03 9.49 11.84
CA GLY A 69 -16.75 8.43 10.85
C GLY A 69 -16.30 7.12 11.48
N VAL A 70 -15.43 7.17 12.50
CA VAL A 70 -14.89 5.97 13.15
C VAL A 70 -15.80 5.41 14.25
N THR A 71 -16.80 6.17 14.70
CA THR A 71 -17.72 5.70 15.76
C THR A 71 -18.41 4.40 15.38
N GLY A 72 -18.25 3.37 16.23
CA GLY A 72 -18.84 2.06 16.05
C GLY A 72 -18.25 1.22 14.91
N ALA A 73 -17.11 1.61 14.34
CA ALA A 73 -16.43 0.82 13.31
C ALA A 73 -15.90 -0.50 13.87
N ASP A 74 -16.03 -1.58 13.09
CA ASP A 74 -15.45 -2.89 13.40
C ASP A 74 -13.96 -2.93 13.00
N VAL A 75 -13.63 -2.25 11.90
CA VAL A 75 -12.26 -2.12 11.37
C VAL A 75 -12.04 -0.68 10.92
N ALA A 76 -10.88 -0.13 11.21
CA ALA A 76 -10.41 1.13 10.66
C ALA A 76 -9.20 0.89 9.74
N VAL A 77 -9.32 1.31 8.49
CA VAL A 77 -8.21 1.32 7.53
C VAL A 77 -7.58 2.71 7.56
N ILE A 78 -6.26 2.79 7.76
CA ILE A 78 -5.51 4.06 7.72
C ILE A 78 -4.63 4.07 6.46
N GLN A 79 -4.86 5.08 5.57
CA GLN A 79 -4.13 5.25 4.31
C GLN A 79 -3.78 6.72 4.07
N LEU A 80 -3.01 7.29 4.98
CA LEU A 80 -2.72 8.71 4.99
C LEU A 80 -1.49 9.07 4.12
N ARG A 81 -1.54 10.28 3.57
CA ARG A 81 -0.38 10.98 3.01
C ARG A 81 -0.29 12.37 3.62
N VAL A 82 0.32 12.45 4.80
CA VAL A 82 0.50 13.72 5.52
C VAL A 82 1.40 14.67 4.70
N GLY A 83 0.89 15.86 4.41
CA GLY A 83 1.56 16.85 3.56
C GLY A 83 1.35 16.66 2.05
N GLY A 84 0.55 15.65 1.62
CA GLY A 84 0.19 15.42 0.23
C GLY A 84 1.37 15.09 -0.68
N GLN A 85 1.21 15.30 -2.00
CA GLN A 85 2.27 15.05 -2.98
C GLN A 85 3.40 16.07 -2.90
N ILE A 86 3.13 17.28 -2.42
CA ILE A 86 4.17 18.32 -2.24
C ILE A 86 5.23 17.83 -1.25
N ALA A 87 4.81 17.32 -0.09
CA ALA A 87 5.74 16.78 0.89
C ALA A 87 6.46 15.54 0.36
N ARG A 88 5.77 14.69 -0.40
CA ARG A 88 6.39 13.54 -1.06
C ARG A 88 7.49 13.93 -2.03
N ILE A 89 7.23 14.90 -2.91
CA ILE A 89 8.22 15.42 -3.85
C ILE A 89 9.46 15.95 -3.09
N SER A 90 9.24 16.67 -1.99
CA SER A 90 10.33 17.10 -1.13
C SER A 90 11.12 15.92 -0.56
N ASP A 91 10.44 14.88 -0.01
CA ASP A 91 11.07 13.69 0.55
C ASP A 91 11.90 12.92 -0.51
N GLU A 92 11.50 13.00 -1.78
CA GLU A 92 12.19 12.36 -2.92
C GLU A 92 13.31 13.25 -3.51
N THR A 93 13.40 14.54 -3.18
CA THR A 93 14.38 15.46 -3.80
C THR A 93 15.48 15.92 -2.85
N PHE A 94 15.17 16.29 -1.59
CA PHE A 94 16.19 16.84 -0.69
C PHE A 94 17.36 15.87 -0.42
N PRO A 95 17.20 14.54 -0.35
CA PRO A 95 18.31 13.63 -0.10
C PRO A 95 19.37 13.66 -1.22
N LEU A 96 18.94 13.93 -2.45
CA LEU A 96 19.82 13.96 -3.63
C LEU A 96 20.91 15.03 -3.51
N ALA A 97 20.62 16.15 -2.83
CA ALA A 97 21.61 17.20 -2.57
C ALA A 97 22.80 16.71 -1.71
N CYS A 98 22.54 15.68 -0.87
CA CYS A 98 23.56 15.05 -0.01
C CYS A 98 24.13 13.76 -0.65
N GLY A 99 23.83 13.48 -1.91
CA GLY A 99 24.25 12.24 -2.56
C GLY A 99 23.54 10.98 -2.05
N CYS A 100 22.36 11.14 -1.43
CA CYS A 100 21.53 10.04 -0.94
C CYS A 100 20.35 9.80 -1.89
N VAL A 101 19.83 8.57 -1.90
CA VAL A 101 18.66 8.17 -2.69
C VAL A 101 17.43 8.99 -2.30
N GLY A 102 16.71 9.49 -3.29
CA GLY A 102 15.47 10.26 -3.17
C GLY A 102 14.23 9.37 -3.07
N GLN A 103 14.01 8.75 -1.92
CA GLN A 103 12.93 7.78 -1.71
C GLN A 103 12.07 8.13 -0.48
N GLU A 104 10.73 8.12 -0.65
CA GLU A 104 9.79 8.55 0.39
C GLU A 104 9.57 7.53 1.54
N THR A 105 10.04 6.28 1.40
CA THR A 105 9.74 5.21 2.37
C THR A 105 10.96 4.55 2.97
N THR A 106 12.15 4.89 2.48
CA THR A 106 13.45 4.42 2.97
C THR A 106 14.43 5.59 3.07
N GLY A 107 15.56 5.40 3.78
CA GLY A 107 16.62 6.40 3.89
C GLY A 107 16.16 7.72 4.52
N ALA A 108 16.79 8.82 4.11
CA ALA A 108 16.55 10.16 4.68
C ALA A 108 15.14 10.69 4.39
N GLY A 109 14.62 10.47 3.18
CA GLY A 109 13.26 10.86 2.83
C GLY A 109 12.22 10.06 3.61
N GLY A 110 12.44 8.74 3.77
CA GLY A 110 11.60 7.89 4.62
C GLY A 110 11.58 8.32 6.08
N LEU A 111 12.73 8.74 6.64
CA LEU A 111 12.81 9.28 7.99
C LEU A 111 12.01 10.59 8.13
N ALA A 112 12.20 11.54 7.20
CA ALA A 112 11.47 12.81 7.21
C ALA A 112 9.95 12.58 7.13
N LYS A 113 9.52 11.68 6.27
CA LYS A 113 8.11 11.27 6.17
C LYS A 113 7.62 10.62 7.45
N ALA A 114 8.38 9.73 8.08
CA ALA A 114 8.01 9.08 9.33
C ALA A 114 7.82 10.11 10.46
N LEU A 115 8.76 11.04 10.64
CA LEU A 115 8.68 12.11 11.64
C LEU A 115 7.43 12.96 11.49
N ARG A 116 6.98 13.21 10.27
CA ARG A 116 5.76 13.95 9.96
C ARG A 116 4.50 13.12 10.16
N THR A 117 4.54 11.82 9.85
CA THR A 117 3.38 10.96 9.72
C THR A 117 3.01 10.26 11.03
N VAL A 118 3.99 9.76 11.78
CA VAL A 118 3.77 8.97 13.00
C VAL A 118 2.93 9.71 14.03
N PRO A 119 3.19 10.99 14.37
CA PRO A 119 2.36 11.71 15.34
C PRO A 119 0.89 11.80 14.92
N VAL A 120 0.63 12.04 13.63
CA VAL A 120 -0.74 12.15 13.09
C VAL A 120 -1.45 10.79 13.13
N VAL A 121 -0.75 9.70 12.77
CA VAL A 121 -1.33 8.35 12.81
C VAL A 121 -1.63 7.92 14.25
N LEU A 122 -0.79 8.26 15.21
CA LEU A 122 -1.04 7.96 16.63
C LEU A 122 -2.26 8.71 17.16
N ASP A 123 -2.42 9.99 16.83
CA ASP A 123 -3.63 10.76 17.19
C ASP A 123 -4.89 10.12 16.60
N VAL A 124 -4.86 9.76 15.32
CA VAL A 124 -5.95 9.06 14.64
C VAL A 124 -6.25 7.72 15.33
N ALA A 125 -5.22 6.96 15.68
CA ALA A 125 -5.38 5.66 16.34
C ALA A 125 -5.97 5.77 17.75
N ASP A 126 -5.59 6.79 18.52
CA ASP A 126 -6.19 7.07 19.83
C ASP A 126 -7.68 7.41 19.70
N ARG A 127 -8.06 8.19 18.70
CA ARG A 127 -9.45 8.52 18.41
C ARG A 127 -10.25 7.30 17.95
N ILE A 128 -9.66 6.41 17.14
CA ILE A 128 -10.25 5.12 16.77
C ILE A 128 -10.48 4.28 18.02
N ARG A 129 -9.47 4.12 18.89
CA ARG A 129 -9.59 3.36 20.14
C ARG A 129 -10.70 3.88 21.04
N ALA A 130 -10.91 5.19 21.07
CA ALA A 130 -11.92 5.83 21.90
C ALA A 130 -13.36 5.73 21.34
N ARG A 131 -13.55 5.51 20.04
CA ARG A 131 -14.85 5.66 19.36
C ARG A 131 -15.31 4.40 18.61
N ALA A 132 -14.39 3.59 18.10
CA ALA A 132 -14.72 2.36 17.40
C ALA A 132 -15.26 1.31 18.39
N ARG A 133 -15.72 0.19 17.89
CA ARG A 133 -16.13 -0.92 18.74
C ARG A 133 -14.94 -1.42 19.56
N GLU A 134 -15.22 -1.91 20.75
CA GLU A 134 -14.22 -2.58 21.57
C GLU A 134 -13.59 -3.74 20.78
N GLY A 135 -12.27 -3.78 20.77
CA GLY A 135 -11.52 -4.79 20.03
C GLY A 135 -11.39 -4.54 18.52
N ALA A 136 -11.86 -3.40 18.00
CA ALA A 136 -11.69 -3.03 16.59
C ALA A 136 -10.22 -3.08 16.16
N TRP A 137 -9.98 -3.54 14.92
CA TRP A 137 -8.65 -3.57 14.34
C TRP A 137 -8.32 -2.29 13.57
N ILE A 138 -7.05 -1.89 13.63
CA ILE A 138 -6.46 -0.90 12.72
C ILE A 138 -5.68 -1.66 11.64
N VAL A 139 -6.04 -1.45 10.38
CA VAL A 139 -5.31 -1.96 9.21
C VAL A 139 -4.59 -0.78 8.56
N ASP A 140 -3.27 -0.73 8.69
CA ASP A 140 -2.46 0.42 8.27
C ASP A 140 -1.76 0.18 6.93
N PHE A 141 -1.95 1.14 6.01
CA PHE A 141 -1.24 1.23 4.72
C PHE A 141 -0.38 2.49 4.62
N THR A 142 -0.33 3.26 5.69
CA THR A 142 0.39 4.53 5.70
C THR A 142 1.89 4.32 5.71
N ASN A 143 2.55 4.75 4.65
CA ASN A 143 4.00 4.66 4.57
C ASN A 143 4.73 5.74 5.39
N PRO A 144 5.91 5.40 5.95
CA PRO A 144 6.64 4.13 5.90
C PRO A 144 5.97 3.08 6.81
N VAL A 145 5.30 2.10 6.21
CA VAL A 145 4.38 1.21 6.94
C VAL A 145 5.06 0.42 8.05
N GLY A 146 6.31 0.01 7.88
CA GLY A 146 7.05 -0.69 8.94
C GLY A 146 7.26 0.17 10.20
N ILE A 147 7.62 1.45 10.02
CA ILE A 147 7.82 2.41 11.12
C ILE A 147 6.48 2.76 11.76
N VAL A 148 5.47 3.05 10.94
CA VAL A 148 4.12 3.43 11.40
C VAL A 148 3.49 2.29 12.19
N THR A 149 3.52 1.07 11.66
CA THR A 149 2.99 -0.12 12.36
C THR A 149 3.71 -0.36 13.68
N ARG A 150 5.04 -0.22 13.72
CA ARG A 150 5.81 -0.34 14.95
C ARG A 150 5.36 0.69 16.00
N ALA A 151 5.19 1.94 15.59
CA ALA A 151 4.72 2.99 16.49
C ALA A 151 3.30 2.72 17.05
N LEU A 152 2.39 2.22 16.20
CA LEU A 152 1.05 1.80 16.62
C LEU A 152 1.09 0.69 17.67
N LEU A 153 1.91 -0.33 17.45
CA LEU A 153 2.06 -1.47 18.38
C LEU A 153 2.71 -1.04 19.69
N ASP A 154 3.75 -0.20 19.67
CA ASP A 154 4.41 0.32 20.86
C ASP A 154 3.48 1.22 21.70
N ALA A 155 2.52 1.90 21.06
CA ALA A 155 1.44 2.66 21.72
C ALA A 155 0.28 1.78 22.21
N GLY A 156 0.36 0.46 22.05
CA GLY A 156 -0.62 -0.51 22.52
C GLY A 156 -1.89 -0.57 21.68
N HIS A 157 -1.86 -0.15 20.41
CA HIS A 157 -2.99 -0.30 19.50
C HIS A 157 -3.04 -1.71 18.91
N LYS A 158 -4.25 -2.20 18.68
CA LYS A 158 -4.52 -3.45 17.97
C LYS A 158 -4.42 -3.18 16.47
N ALA A 159 -3.22 -3.32 15.92
CA ALA A 159 -2.92 -2.89 14.56
C ALA A 159 -2.14 -3.94 13.76
N VAL A 160 -2.30 -3.90 12.45
CA VAL A 160 -1.52 -4.65 11.47
C VAL A 160 -1.19 -3.75 10.28
N GLY A 161 0.09 -3.74 9.87
CA GLY A 161 0.54 -3.01 8.67
C GLY A 161 0.59 -3.92 7.46
N LEU A 162 0.18 -3.40 6.31
CA LEU A 162 0.20 -4.12 5.05
C LEU A 162 1.13 -3.48 4.04
N CYS A 163 1.89 -4.33 3.35
CA CYS A 163 2.70 -3.98 2.19
C CYS A 163 2.48 -5.03 1.10
N ASN A 164 2.50 -4.59 -0.16
CA ASN A 164 2.27 -5.47 -1.30
C ASN A 164 3.53 -6.20 -1.82
N VAL A 165 4.70 -5.99 -1.21
CA VAL A 165 5.95 -6.61 -1.68
C VAL A 165 5.92 -8.12 -1.56
N ALA A 166 5.54 -8.65 -0.39
CA ALA A 166 5.50 -10.09 -0.15
C ALA A 166 4.49 -10.81 -1.07
N ILE A 167 3.27 -10.28 -1.21
CA ILE A 167 2.28 -10.84 -2.13
C ILE A 167 2.74 -10.74 -3.59
N GLY A 168 3.50 -9.70 -3.94
CA GLY A 168 4.14 -9.56 -5.24
C GLY A 168 5.13 -10.68 -5.53
N PHE A 169 5.98 -11.04 -4.57
CA PHE A 169 6.90 -12.18 -4.69
C PHE A 169 6.16 -13.51 -4.79
N GLN A 170 5.16 -13.74 -3.92
CA GLN A 170 4.34 -14.94 -3.95
C GLN A 170 3.72 -15.16 -5.34
N ARG A 171 3.09 -14.12 -5.91
CA ARG A 171 2.47 -14.17 -7.23
C ARG A 171 3.50 -14.39 -8.34
N ARG A 172 4.65 -13.74 -8.28
CA ARG A 172 5.72 -13.90 -9.25
C ARG A 172 6.30 -15.31 -9.24
N PHE A 173 6.64 -15.83 -8.06
CA PHE A 173 7.20 -17.18 -7.94
C PHE A 173 6.18 -18.23 -8.38
N ALA A 174 4.91 -18.08 -8.00
CA ALA A 174 3.84 -18.95 -8.47
C ALA A 174 3.71 -18.96 -9.99
N GLY A 175 3.77 -17.78 -10.63
CA GLY A 175 3.72 -17.66 -12.10
C GLY A 175 4.89 -18.36 -12.78
N LEU A 176 6.12 -18.19 -12.27
CA LEU A 176 7.31 -18.86 -12.80
C LEU A 176 7.26 -20.39 -12.61
N LEU A 177 6.74 -20.85 -11.48
CA LEU A 177 6.57 -22.27 -11.17
C LEU A 177 5.31 -22.88 -11.78
N ARG A 178 4.40 -22.05 -12.33
CA ARG A 178 3.09 -22.44 -12.89
C ARG A 178 2.21 -23.18 -11.88
N VAL A 179 2.15 -22.66 -10.66
CA VAL A 179 1.32 -23.19 -9.57
C VAL A 179 0.33 -22.12 -9.09
N ASP A 180 -0.67 -22.53 -8.31
CA ASP A 180 -1.58 -21.58 -7.68
C ASP A 180 -0.82 -20.73 -6.63
N PRO A 181 -0.95 -19.39 -6.64
CA PRO A 181 -0.28 -18.53 -5.68
C PRO A 181 -0.54 -18.88 -4.22
N SER A 182 -1.72 -19.40 -3.90
CA SER A 182 -2.08 -19.79 -2.53
C SER A 182 -1.26 -20.96 -1.99
N THR A 183 -0.62 -21.75 -2.87
CA THR A 183 0.25 -22.88 -2.49
C THR A 183 1.69 -22.45 -2.21
N VAL A 184 2.06 -21.21 -2.54
CA VAL A 184 3.42 -20.70 -2.32
C VAL A 184 3.53 -20.06 -0.94
N VAL A 185 4.40 -20.61 -0.10
CA VAL A 185 4.75 -20.07 1.21
C VAL A 185 6.17 -19.51 1.16
N LEU A 186 6.31 -18.24 1.50
CA LEU A 186 7.61 -17.56 1.49
C LEU A 186 8.30 -17.69 2.86
N ASP A 187 9.61 -17.91 2.85
CA ASP A 187 10.48 -17.68 3.99
C ASP A 187 11.33 -16.45 3.72
N HIS A 188 11.12 -15.38 4.48
CA HIS A 188 11.85 -14.15 4.32
C HIS A 188 12.48 -13.68 5.64
N ALA A 189 13.60 -13.00 5.53
CA ALA A 189 14.27 -12.35 6.65
C ALA A 189 14.41 -10.86 6.41
N GLY A 190 14.27 -10.07 7.47
CA GLY A 190 14.45 -8.62 7.43
C GLY A 190 13.24 -7.84 7.94
N LEU A 191 13.18 -6.57 7.54
CA LEU A 191 12.12 -5.62 7.89
C LEU A 191 11.35 -5.21 6.62
N ASN A 192 10.21 -4.56 6.79
CA ASN A 192 9.50 -3.98 5.64
C ASN A 192 10.44 -3.12 4.79
N HIS A 193 10.42 -3.31 3.46
CA HIS A 193 11.33 -2.72 2.47
C HIS A 193 12.82 -3.08 2.63
N LEU A 194 13.17 -3.95 3.56
CA LEU A 194 14.52 -4.43 3.80
C LEU A 194 14.47 -5.94 4.04
N THR A 195 14.00 -6.70 3.04
CA THR A 195 13.79 -8.14 3.13
C THR A 195 14.49 -8.90 2.03
N TRP A 196 14.83 -10.15 2.34
CA TRP A 196 15.35 -11.16 1.43
C TRP A 196 14.46 -12.39 1.49
N GLU A 197 13.97 -12.84 0.34
CA GLU A 197 13.25 -14.10 0.21
C GLU A 197 14.28 -15.23 0.18
N ARG A 198 14.33 -16.03 1.24
CA ARG A 198 15.33 -17.09 1.47
C ARG A 198 14.88 -18.46 0.97
N ALA A 199 13.56 -18.68 0.93
CA ALA A 199 12.95 -19.88 0.37
C ALA A 199 11.54 -19.59 -0.18
N ALA A 200 11.10 -20.43 -1.10
CA ALA A 200 9.74 -20.43 -1.65
C ALA A 200 9.22 -21.87 -1.63
N TYR A 201 8.45 -22.21 -0.62
CA TYR A 201 7.92 -23.56 -0.47
C TYR A 201 6.65 -23.78 -1.27
N VAL A 202 6.62 -24.90 -2.01
CA VAL A 202 5.41 -25.43 -2.64
C VAL A 202 5.31 -26.89 -2.20
N ASP A 203 4.19 -27.29 -1.60
CA ASP A 203 3.98 -28.64 -1.04
C ASP A 203 5.12 -29.07 -0.08
N GLY A 204 5.64 -28.10 0.70
CA GLY A 204 6.72 -28.34 1.66
C GLY A 204 8.14 -28.43 1.06
N VAL A 205 8.29 -28.29 -0.26
CA VAL A 205 9.57 -28.33 -0.95
C VAL A 205 10.03 -26.91 -1.29
N ASP A 206 11.27 -26.56 -0.91
CA ASP A 206 11.86 -25.28 -1.30
C ASP A 206 12.17 -25.28 -2.81
N ARG A 207 11.51 -24.36 -3.53
CA ARG A 207 11.65 -24.19 -4.98
C ARG A 207 12.54 -22.98 -5.35
N LEU A 208 13.04 -22.21 -4.38
CA LEU A 208 13.88 -21.05 -4.67
C LEU A 208 15.18 -21.40 -5.42
N PRO A 209 15.89 -22.51 -5.09
CA PRO A 209 17.05 -22.92 -5.87
C PRO A 209 16.74 -23.18 -7.36
N GLU A 210 15.57 -23.79 -7.66
CA GLU A 210 15.12 -23.98 -9.04
C GLU A 210 14.80 -22.64 -9.72
N LEU A 211 14.13 -21.73 -9.03
CA LEU A 211 13.81 -20.38 -9.53
C LEU A 211 15.09 -19.61 -9.89
N LEU A 212 16.09 -19.62 -9.02
CA LEU A 212 17.39 -18.99 -9.29
C LEU A 212 18.13 -19.65 -10.43
N ALA A 213 18.10 -20.99 -10.54
CA ALA A 213 18.78 -21.70 -11.61
C ALA A 213 18.17 -21.45 -12.99
N ARG A 214 16.85 -21.30 -13.09
CA ARG A 214 16.12 -21.22 -14.37
C ARG A 214 15.68 -19.83 -14.77
N HIS A 215 15.44 -18.93 -13.79
CA HIS A 215 14.80 -17.64 -13.98
C HIS A 215 15.62 -16.45 -13.42
N LEU A 216 16.94 -16.65 -13.20
CA LEU A 216 17.79 -15.63 -12.59
C LEU A 216 17.74 -14.27 -13.31
N PRO A 217 17.84 -14.17 -14.65
CA PRO A 217 17.77 -12.88 -15.35
C PRO A 217 16.39 -12.19 -15.17
N GLU A 218 15.31 -12.96 -15.18
CA GLU A 218 13.96 -12.43 -15.00
C GLU A 218 13.72 -11.92 -13.57
N LEU A 219 14.22 -12.67 -12.58
CA LEU A 219 14.16 -12.26 -11.17
C LEU A 219 15.00 -11.01 -10.92
N ALA A 220 16.23 -10.98 -11.45
CA ALA A 220 17.12 -9.83 -11.35
C ALA A 220 16.52 -8.57 -11.99
N GLY A 221 15.92 -8.70 -13.17
CA GLY A 221 15.21 -7.61 -13.83
C GLY A 221 13.99 -7.11 -13.03
N ALA A 222 13.28 -8.02 -12.36
CA ALA A 222 12.11 -7.66 -11.58
C ALA A 222 12.42 -6.89 -10.29
N VAL A 223 13.59 -7.10 -9.71
CA VAL A 223 14.05 -6.39 -8.51
C VAL A 223 15.05 -5.28 -8.82
N GLU A 224 15.43 -5.13 -10.09
CA GLU A 224 16.41 -4.14 -10.58
C GLU A 224 17.80 -4.26 -9.90
N ILE A 225 18.17 -5.49 -9.52
CA ILE A 225 19.45 -5.80 -8.86
C ILE A 225 20.24 -6.74 -9.78
N PRO A 226 21.58 -6.55 -9.93
CA PRO A 226 22.39 -7.39 -10.78
C PRO A 226 22.24 -8.89 -10.49
N ALA A 227 22.17 -9.70 -11.55
CA ALA A 227 21.93 -11.15 -11.41
C ALA A 227 23.01 -11.86 -10.58
N GLU A 228 24.27 -11.41 -10.70
CA GLU A 228 25.40 -11.91 -9.91
C GLU A 228 25.23 -11.69 -8.40
N VAL A 229 24.53 -10.63 -8.00
CA VAL A 229 24.21 -10.39 -6.58
C VAL A 229 23.23 -11.44 -6.09
N LEU A 230 22.15 -11.71 -6.83
CA LEU A 230 21.17 -12.73 -6.47
C LEU A 230 21.84 -14.13 -6.42
N ALA A 231 22.67 -14.43 -7.42
CA ALA A 231 23.40 -15.69 -7.49
C ALA A 231 24.36 -15.89 -6.31
N THR A 232 25.05 -14.82 -5.90
CA THR A 232 25.99 -14.85 -4.78
C THR A 232 25.27 -14.99 -3.45
N LEU A 233 24.12 -14.31 -3.28
CA LEU A 233 23.32 -14.37 -2.06
C LEU A 233 22.54 -15.68 -1.92
N GLY A 234 22.21 -16.35 -3.02
CA GLY A 234 21.33 -17.52 -3.02
C GLY A 234 19.89 -17.22 -2.58
N CYS A 235 19.47 -15.95 -2.67
CA CYS A 235 18.14 -15.49 -2.30
C CYS A 235 17.71 -14.30 -3.17
N VAL A 236 16.44 -13.89 -3.07
CA VAL A 236 15.91 -12.77 -3.85
C VAL A 236 15.64 -11.58 -2.93
N PRO A 237 16.42 -10.49 -3.03
CA PRO A 237 16.18 -9.27 -2.28
C PRO A 237 14.90 -8.57 -2.71
N SER A 238 14.24 -7.83 -1.80
CA SER A 238 13.20 -6.87 -2.17
C SER A 238 13.75 -5.84 -3.16
N TYR A 239 12.93 -5.41 -4.11
CA TYR A 239 13.33 -4.37 -5.08
C TYR A 239 13.76 -3.06 -4.41
N TYR A 240 13.33 -2.76 -3.19
CA TYR A 240 13.83 -1.62 -2.42
C TYR A 240 15.32 -1.71 -2.11
N LEU A 241 15.90 -2.92 -2.13
CA LEU A 241 17.34 -3.11 -1.95
C LEU A 241 18.16 -2.72 -3.18
N ASN A 242 17.52 -2.41 -4.33
CA ASN A 242 18.16 -1.72 -5.44
C ASN A 242 18.83 -0.40 -4.98
N TYR A 243 18.20 0.32 -4.05
CA TYR A 243 18.74 1.55 -3.44
C TYR A 243 20.03 1.34 -2.65
N PHE A 244 20.29 0.12 -2.20
CA PHE A 244 21.54 -0.26 -1.54
C PHE A 244 22.56 -0.84 -2.53
N TYR A 245 22.16 -1.84 -3.33
CA TYR A 245 23.09 -2.54 -4.24
C TYR A 245 23.51 -1.71 -5.45
N ASN A 246 22.67 -0.77 -5.89
CA ASN A 246 22.92 0.11 -7.04
C ASN A 246 22.90 1.60 -6.65
N HIS A 247 23.22 1.93 -5.41
CA HIS A 247 23.07 3.28 -4.82
C HIS A 247 23.52 4.40 -5.76
N ASP A 248 24.76 4.38 -6.23
CA ASP A 248 25.32 5.47 -7.04
C ASP A 248 24.67 5.61 -8.43
N LYS A 249 24.22 4.48 -8.98
CA LYS A 249 23.46 4.46 -10.23
C LYS A 249 22.09 5.13 -10.01
N VAL A 250 21.36 4.71 -8.98
CA VAL A 250 20.04 5.24 -8.65
C VAL A 250 20.10 6.74 -8.36
N VAL A 251 21.05 7.20 -7.55
CA VAL A 251 21.22 8.64 -7.25
C VAL A 251 21.46 9.47 -8.51
N ARG A 252 22.24 8.95 -9.45
CA ARG A 252 22.46 9.66 -10.74
C ARG A 252 21.18 9.74 -11.55
N GLU A 253 20.46 8.62 -11.69
CA GLU A 253 19.22 8.54 -12.47
C GLU A 253 18.12 9.44 -11.87
N GLU A 254 17.96 9.45 -10.55
CA GLU A 254 16.96 10.27 -9.87
C GLU A 254 17.23 11.77 -9.95
N ARG A 255 18.49 12.20 -10.09
CA ARG A 255 18.83 13.63 -10.28
C ARG A 255 18.35 14.19 -11.61
N ASP A 256 18.29 13.35 -12.64
CA ASP A 256 17.99 13.75 -14.01
C ASP A 256 16.53 13.45 -14.41
N ALA A 257 15.76 12.78 -13.54
CA ALA A 257 14.40 12.35 -13.81
C ALA A 257 13.35 13.08 -12.94
N PRO A 258 12.11 13.24 -13.44
CA PRO A 258 10.99 13.65 -12.59
C PRO A 258 10.78 12.67 -11.43
N THR A 259 10.46 13.18 -10.25
CA THR A 259 10.19 12.33 -9.10
C THR A 259 8.92 11.50 -9.29
N ARG A 260 8.83 10.35 -8.62
CA ARG A 260 7.60 9.56 -8.59
C ARG A 260 6.42 10.37 -8.03
N GLY A 261 6.68 11.28 -7.08
CA GLY A 261 5.67 12.19 -6.51
C GLY A 261 5.06 13.11 -7.56
N GLN A 262 5.87 13.69 -8.45
CA GLN A 262 5.40 14.51 -9.58
C GLN A 262 4.50 13.68 -10.52
N ARG A 263 4.97 12.51 -10.94
CA ARG A 263 4.18 11.63 -11.82
C ARG A 263 2.86 11.21 -11.18
N VAL A 264 2.86 10.87 -9.89
CA VAL A 264 1.63 10.48 -9.18
C VAL A 264 0.69 11.68 -9.03
N ALA A 265 1.19 12.91 -8.84
CA ALA A 265 0.34 14.10 -8.79
C ALA A 265 -0.43 14.33 -10.10
N GLU A 266 0.22 14.13 -11.26
CA GLU A 266 -0.43 14.20 -12.58
C GLU A 266 -1.52 13.13 -12.74
N ILE A 267 -1.21 11.89 -12.38
CA ILE A 267 -2.17 10.77 -12.41
C ILE A 267 -3.36 11.07 -11.49
N GLU A 268 -3.13 11.58 -10.27
CA GLU A 268 -4.20 11.92 -9.33
C GLU A 268 -5.13 13.00 -9.86
N ALA A 269 -4.60 14.04 -10.53
CA ALA A 269 -5.43 15.08 -11.13
C ALA A 269 -6.35 14.48 -12.21
N THR A 270 -5.79 13.68 -13.11
CA THR A 270 -6.55 13.00 -14.17
C THR A 270 -7.60 12.05 -13.59
N LEU A 271 -7.25 11.25 -12.58
CA LEU A 271 -8.20 10.34 -11.94
C LEU A 271 -9.37 11.09 -11.28
N LEU A 272 -9.10 12.21 -10.59
CA LEU A 272 -10.17 13.02 -10.00
C LEU A 272 -11.13 13.57 -11.06
N ASP A 273 -10.62 13.98 -12.22
CA ASP A 273 -11.46 14.42 -13.32
C ASP A 273 -12.31 13.27 -13.88
N MET A 274 -11.72 12.08 -14.07
CA MET A 274 -12.46 10.88 -14.45
C MET A 274 -13.55 10.50 -13.43
N TYR A 275 -13.26 10.57 -12.13
CA TYR A 275 -14.21 10.23 -11.07
C TYR A 275 -15.40 11.19 -10.97
N ARG A 276 -15.31 12.40 -11.54
CA ARG A 276 -16.43 13.34 -11.64
C ARG A 276 -17.46 12.94 -12.70
N ASP A 277 -17.07 12.11 -13.68
CA ASP A 277 -18.00 11.61 -14.68
C ASP A 277 -19.06 10.69 -14.04
N PRO A 278 -20.36 11.06 -14.08
CA PRO A 278 -21.41 10.27 -13.46
C PRO A 278 -21.64 8.92 -14.16
N SER A 279 -21.19 8.77 -15.40
CA SER A 279 -21.30 7.52 -16.16
C SER A 279 -20.22 6.49 -15.81
N LEU A 280 -19.11 6.93 -15.19
CA LEU A 280 -18.04 6.04 -14.77
C LEU A 280 -18.44 5.31 -13.48
N ASP A 281 -18.52 3.99 -13.53
CA ASP A 281 -18.89 3.11 -12.41
C ASP A 281 -17.92 1.94 -12.22
N GLU A 282 -16.80 1.91 -12.95
CA GLU A 282 -15.72 0.94 -12.81
C GLU A 282 -14.36 1.61 -12.72
N LYS A 283 -13.37 0.88 -12.16
CA LYS A 283 -12.01 1.41 -12.02
C LYS A 283 -11.38 1.72 -13.38
N PRO A 284 -10.93 2.95 -13.63
CA PRO A 284 -10.19 3.25 -14.85
C PRO A 284 -8.81 2.55 -14.84
N ALA A 285 -8.34 2.13 -16.01
CA ALA A 285 -7.04 1.49 -16.17
C ALA A 285 -5.88 2.35 -15.63
N LEU A 286 -5.99 3.67 -15.73
CA LEU A 286 -5.01 4.63 -15.21
C LEU A 286 -4.75 4.46 -13.70
N LEU A 287 -5.72 3.95 -12.93
CA LEU A 287 -5.54 3.70 -11.49
C LEU A 287 -4.40 2.70 -11.23
N GLY A 288 -4.19 1.73 -12.12
CA GLY A 288 -3.09 0.77 -12.04
C GLY A 288 -1.69 1.41 -12.15
N GLU A 289 -1.57 2.54 -12.87
CA GLU A 289 -0.28 3.25 -12.98
C GLU A 289 0.12 3.99 -11.70
N ARG A 290 -0.83 4.23 -10.80
CA ARG A 290 -0.56 4.88 -9.51
C ARG A 290 0.27 3.98 -8.57
N GLY A 291 0.31 2.70 -8.80
CA GLY A 291 1.01 1.69 -8.00
C GLY A 291 0.07 1.02 -6.99
N GLY A 292 0.60 0.11 -6.19
CA GLY A 292 -0.18 -0.59 -5.17
C GLY A 292 -0.89 -1.85 -5.69
N ALA A 293 -0.27 -2.58 -6.62
CA ALA A 293 -0.79 -3.88 -7.08
C ALA A 293 -1.15 -4.77 -5.88
N TYR A 294 -2.24 -5.53 -5.99
CA TYR A 294 -2.77 -6.44 -4.96
C TYR A 294 -3.22 -5.77 -3.65
N TYR A 295 -3.35 -4.43 -3.63
CA TYR A 295 -3.77 -3.69 -2.44
C TYR A 295 -5.13 -4.15 -1.92
N SER A 296 -6.13 -4.23 -2.80
CA SER A 296 -7.48 -4.69 -2.43
C SER A 296 -7.48 -6.15 -1.98
N GLU A 297 -6.74 -7.04 -2.66
CA GLU A 297 -6.66 -8.45 -2.27
C GLU A 297 -6.10 -8.61 -0.85
N ALA A 298 -4.97 -7.94 -0.57
CA ALA A 298 -4.33 -8.01 0.75
C ALA A 298 -5.22 -7.44 1.86
N ALA A 299 -5.84 -6.27 1.63
CA ALA A 299 -6.71 -5.63 2.59
C ALA A 299 -7.97 -6.44 2.87
N VAL A 300 -8.66 -6.84 1.82
CA VAL A 300 -9.96 -7.51 1.95
C VAL A 300 -9.77 -8.92 2.50
N GLY A 301 -8.76 -9.66 2.02
CA GLY A 301 -8.42 -10.99 2.56
C GLY A 301 -8.09 -10.95 4.04
N LEU A 302 -7.29 -9.96 4.48
CA LEU A 302 -6.99 -9.77 5.91
C LEU A 302 -8.24 -9.40 6.70
N ILE A 303 -9.02 -8.40 6.26
CA ILE A 303 -10.22 -7.94 6.98
C ILE A 303 -11.27 -9.06 7.08
N ALA A 304 -11.35 -9.94 6.09
CA ALA A 304 -12.23 -11.10 6.14
C ALA A 304 -11.78 -12.16 7.16
N ALA A 305 -10.48 -12.18 7.50
CA ALA A 305 -9.91 -13.13 8.47
C ALA A 305 -9.89 -12.59 9.92
N LEU A 306 -10.07 -11.28 10.13
CA LEU A 306 -10.12 -10.62 11.45
C LEU A 306 -11.50 -10.68 12.09
#